data_625525393b5d8ca19736582e55ca4956
#
_entry.id   625525393b5d8ca19736582e55ca4956
#
_cell.length_a   1.000
_cell.length_b   1.000
_cell.length_c   1.000
_cell.angle_alpha   90.00
_cell.angle_beta   90.00
_cell.angle_gamma   90.00
#
_symmetry.space_group_name_H-M   'P 1'
#
loop_
_entity.id
_entity.type
_entity.pdbx_description
1 polymer ?
#
loop_
_entity_poly.entity_id
_entity_poly.type
_entity_poly.pdbx_seq_one_letter_code
_entity_poly.pdbx_strand_id
1 'polypeptide(L)'
;FRLAGVMAREDPSDALVSGRYASLEALPQGARVGTSSLRRQVQLRALRPDLQLLDLRGNVNTRLAKLDRGEYEAIVLASAGLIRLGFAERIRQRLAPPLLLPAAGQGVLGLEIRDGDSETAALLAPLIDPAATMATTAERVMTGALGGSCRVPIAAYAEGAGNALSLHGLVGDRSGQRCLWVVRLTSRSCSARGLQPR
;
A
#
# COMPACT_ATOMS: atom_id res chain seq x y z
N PHE A 1 6.88 23.24 1.94
CA PHE A 1 7.40 21.95 2.44
C PHE A 1 7.72 21.04 1.26
N ARG A 2 8.75 20.22 1.40
CA ARG A 2 9.12 19.19 0.42
C ARG A 2 9.41 17.85 1.10
N LEU A 3 9.20 16.78 0.39
CA LEU A 3 9.64 15.45 0.82
C LEU A 3 11.18 15.38 0.64
N ALA A 4 11.91 15.20 1.74
CA ALA A 4 13.36 15.01 1.71
C ALA A 4 13.73 13.61 1.21
N GLY A 5 12.91 12.63 1.56
CA GLY A 5 13.05 11.23 1.18
C GLY A 5 12.16 10.35 2.04
N VAL A 6 12.32 9.05 1.94
CA VAL A 6 11.59 8.09 2.77
C VAL A 6 12.56 7.18 3.50
N MET A 7 12.16 6.71 4.67
CA MET A 7 12.90 5.70 5.43
C MET A 7 12.73 4.32 4.80
N ALA A 8 13.54 3.36 5.26
CA ALA A 8 13.42 1.96 4.87
C ALA A 8 11.95 1.49 4.95
N ARG A 9 11.53 0.76 3.92
CA ARG A 9 10.17 0.31 3.78
C ARG A 9 9.89 -0.85 4.73
N GLU A 10 8.88 -0.70 5.57
CA GLU A 10 8.28 -1.80 6.32
C GLU A 10 7.39 -2.63 5.38
N ASP A 11 6.93 -3.80 5.82
CA ASP A 11 6.06 -4.71 5.06
C ASP A 11 4.93 -3.96 4.32
N PRO A 12 4.98 -3.88 2.99
CA PRO A 12 3.99 -3.15 2.20
C PRO A 12 2.66 -3.87 2.05
N SER A 13 2.58 -5.15 2.45
CA SER A 13 1.39 -5.97 2.25
C SER A 13 0.18 -5.44 3.03
N ASP A 14 -1.00 -5.84 2.59
CA ASP A 14 -2.19 -5.78 3.41
C ASP A 14 -2.25 -7.01 4.32
N ALA A 15 -2.88 -6.88 5.47
CA ALA A 15 -3.04 -7.94 6.45
C ALA A 15 -4.51 -8.30 6.62
N LEU A 16 -4.83 -9.58 6.50
CA LEU A 16 -6.08 -10.12 7.00
C LEU A 16 -5.96 -10.33 8.51
N VAL A 17 -6.87 -9.73 9.26
CA VAL A 17 -7.00 -9.90 10.71
C VAL A 17 -8.35 -10.53 11.00
N SER A 18 -8.33 -11.64 11.72
CA SER A 18 -9.55 -12.36 12.15
C SER A 18 -9.29 -13.07 13.48
N GLY A 19 -10.32 -13.16 14.31
CA GLY A 19 -10.28 -13.96 15.55
C GLY A 19 -10.46 -15.46 15.29
N ARG A 20 -11.04 -15.84 14.14
CA ARG A 20 -11.52 -17.21 13.89
C ARG A 20 -10.91 -17.86 12.65
N TYR A 21 -10.61 -17.09 11.60
CA TYR A 21 -10.23 -17.62 10.29
C TYR A 21 -8.77 -17.33 9.99
N ALA A 22 -8.07 -18.33 9.47
CA ALA A 22 -6.63 -18.27 9.24
C ALA A 22 -6.27 -17.57 7.91
N SER A 23 -7.17 -17.57 6.93
CA SER A 23 -6.91 -17.01 5.59
C SER A 23 -8.18 -16.45 4.94
N LEU A 24 -8.00 -15.77 3.82
CA LEU A 24 -9.09 -15.22 3.01
C LEU A 24 -9.97 -16.34 2.42
N GLU A 25 -9.34 -17.45 2.06
CA GLU A 25 -10.01 -18.64 1.53
C GLU A 25 -10.85 -19.35 2.61
N ALA A 26 -10.40 -19.31 3.86
CA ALA A 26 -11.07 -19.93 5.00
C ALA A 26 -12.31 -19.16 5.47
N LEU A 27 -12.52 -17.93 5.00
CA LEU A 27 -13.72 -17.15 5.32
C LEU A 27 -14.98 -17.84 4.74
N PRO A 28 -16.07 -17.96 5.51
CA PRO A 28 -17.31 -18.51 5.01
C PRO A 28 -17.90 -17.68 3.88
N GLN A 29 -18.77 -18.29 3.07
CA GLN A 29 -19.50 -17.58 2.04
C GLN A 29 -20.33 -16.46 2.67
N GLY A 30 -20.30 -15.27 2.06
CA GLY A 30 -21.00 -14.10 2.55
C GLY A 30 -20.40 -13.48 3.81
N ALA A 31 -19.16 -13.81 4.20
CA ALA A 31 -18.51 -13.25 5.38
C ALA A 31 -18.41 -11.70 5.29
N ARG A 32 -18.65 -11.04 6.43
CA ARG A 32 -18.50 -9.59 6.58
C ARG A 32 -17.03 -9.23 6.75
N VAL A 33 -16.47 -8.53 5.77
CA VAL A 33 -15.06 -8.07 5.81
C VAL A 33 -15.00 -6.56 5.86
N GLY A 34 -14.37 -6.04 6.91
CA GLY A 34 -14.27 -4.60 7.17
C GLY A 34 -13.12 -3.95 6.43
N THR A 35 -13.43 -3.01 5.53
CA THR A 35 -12.46 -2.09 4.91
C THR A 35 -13.16 -0.91 4.23
N SER A 36 -12.67 0.32 4.45
CA SER A 36 -13.15 1.51 3.72
C SER A 36 -12.26 1.88 2.52
N SER A 37 -11.22 1.10 2.23
CA SER A 37 -10.33 1.35 1.10
C SER A 37 -10.93 0.81 -0.19
N LEU A 38 -11.28 1.69 -1.12
CA LEU A 38 -11.77 1.28 -2.45
C LEU A 38 -10.78 0.38 -3.18
N ARG A 39 -9.49 0.65 -3.05
CA ARG A 39 -8.41 -0.19 -3.60
C ARG A 39 -8.49 -1.63 -3.09
N ARG A 40 -8.73 -1.82 -1.78
CA ARG A 40 -8.90 -3.15 -1.20
C ARG A 40 -10.21 -3.79 -1.64
N GLN A 41 -11.28 -3.02 -1.61
CA GLN A 41 -12.62 -3.53 -1.97
C GLN A 41 -12.65 -4.10 -3.38
N VAL A 42 -12.11 -3.40 -4.39
CA VAL A 42 -12.14 -3.89 -5.77
C VAL A 42 -11.33 -5.18 -5.94
N GLN A 43 -10.18 -5.27 -5.29
CA GLN A 43 -9.34 -6.47 -5.36
C GLN A 43 -9.97 -7.65 -4.61
N LEU A 44 -10.53 -7.41 -3.43
CA LEU A 44 -11.23 -8.45 -2.66
C LEU A 44 -12.47 -8.96 -3.40
N ARG A 45 -13.25 -8.09 -4.05
CA ARG A 45 -14.39 -8.52 -4.89
C ARG A 45 -13.96 -9.37 -6.07
N ALA A 46 -12.82 -9.05 -6.68
CA ALA A 46 -12.29 -9.87 -7.78
C ALA A 46 -11.86 -11.27 -7.31
N LEU A 47 -11.32 -11.39 -6.09
CA LEU A 47 -10.87 -12.66 -5.51
C LEU A 47 -12.02 -13.46 -4.90
N ARG A 48 -12.93 -12.78 -4.19
CA ARG A 48 -14.03 -13.35 -3.42
C ARG A 48 -15.28 -12.48 -3.59
N PRO A 49 -16.01 -12.64 -4.71
CA PRO A 49 -17.20 -11.85 -5.03
C PRO A 49 -18.36 -12.07 -4.06
N ASP A 50 -18.32 -13.16 -3.32
CA ASP A 50 -19.32 -13.53 -2.31
C ASP A 50 -19.23 -12.73 -1.01
N LEU A 51 -18.09 -12.07 -0.73
CA LEU A 51 -17.86 -11.36 0.53
C LEU A 51 -18.73 -10.09 0.65
N GLN A 52 -19.22 -9.85 1.86
CA GLN A 52 -19.87 -8.59 2.23
C GLN A 52 -18.82 -7.59 2.70
N LEU A 53 -18.40 -6.69 1.80
CA LEU A 53 -17.42 -5.66 2.12
C LEU A 53 -18.11 -4.47 2.79
N LEU A 54 -17.79 -4.23 4.06
CA LEU A 54 -18.39 -3.20 4.90
C LEU A 54 -17.40 -2.12 5.27
N ASP A 55 -17.88 -0.89 5.44
CA ASP A 55 -17.07 0.24 5.88
C ASP A 55 -16.48 0.01 7.27
N LEU A 56 -15.16 0.25 7.39
CA LEU A 56 -14.42 0.16 8.65
C LEU A 56 -13.61 1.43 8.88
N ARG A 57 -14.03 2.26 9.81
CA ARG A 57 -13.41 3.55 10.14
C ARG A 57 -12.89 3.57 11.56
N GLY A 58 -11.92 4.47 11.80
CA GLY A 58 -11.22 4.66 13.06
C GLY A 58 -9.71 4.42 12.91
N ASN A 59 -8.97 4.57 14.00
CA ASN A 59 -7.57 4.15 14.08
C ASN A 59 -7.45 2.62 14.20
N VAL A 60 -6.23 2.09 14.25
CA VAL A 60 -5.98 0.64 14.30
C VAL A 60 -6.67 0.01 15.52
N ASN A 61 -6.50 0.60 16.71
CA ASN A 61 -7.10 0.09 17.94
C ASN A 61 -8.63 0.03 17.86
N THR A 62 -9.26 1.09 17.37
CA THR A 62 -10.72 1.13 17.18
C THR A 62 -11.20 0.05 16.22
N ARG A 63 -10.45 -0.19 15.13
CA ARG A 63 -10.80 -1.21 14.14
C ARG A 63 -10.66 -2.62 14.69
N LEU A 64 -9.59 -2.87 15.45
CA LEU A 64 -9.39 -4.15 16.16
C LEU A 64 -10.51 -4.39 17.18
N ALA A 65 -10.87 -3.38 17.97
CA ALA A 65 -11.96 -3.48 18.94
C ALA A 65 -13.31 -3.79 18.27
N LYS A 66 -13.60 -3.25 17.09
CA LYS A 66 -14.81 -3.59 16.33
C LYS A 66 -14.80 -5.06 15.87
N LEU A 67 -13.65 -5.56 15.41
CA LEU A 67 -13.49 -6.97 15.08
C LEU A 67 -13.73 -7.85 16.32
N ASP A 68 -13.14 -7.49 17.45
CA ASP A 68 -13.23 -8.26 18.71
C ASP A 68 -14.67 -8.30 19.25
N ARG A 69 -15.48 -7.28 18.97
CA ARG A 69 -16.92 -7.28 19.26
C ARG A 69 -17.77 -8.10 18.28
N GLY A 70 -17.15 -8.69 17.25
CA GLY A 70 -17.85 -9.51 16.27
C GLY A 70 -18.67 -8.72 15.23
N GLU A 71 -18.36 -7.44 15.02
CA GLU A 71 -19.00 -6.64 13.96
C GLU A 71 -18.60 -7.15 12.56
N TYR A 72 -17.47 -7.85 12.45
CA TYR A 72 -16.91 -8.43 11.22
C TYR A 72 -16.35 -9.82 11.50
N GLU A 73 -16.33 -10.68 10.50
CA GLU A 73 -15.61 -11.97 10.53
C GLU A 73 -14.11 -11.75 10.31
N ALA A 74 -13.74 -10.74 9.53
CA ALA A 74 -12.36 -10.31 9.31
C ALA A 74 -12.30 -8.83 8.98
N ILE A 75 -11.13 -8.24 9.13
CA ILE A 75 -10.82 -6.88 8.67
C ILE A 75 -9.51 -6.87 7.89
N VAL A 76 -9.35 -5.91 6.97
CA VAL A 76 -8.11 -5.76 6.20
C VAL A 76 -7.45 -4.43 6.52
N LEU A 77 -6.22 -4.52 7.05
CA LEU A 77 -5.38 -3.39 7.46
C LEU A 77 -4.04 -3.43 6.72
N ALA A 78 -3.22 -2.36 6.84
CA ALA A 78 -1.84 -2.39 6.38
C ALA A 78 -0.96 -3.12 7.40
N SER A 79 -0.17 -4.09 6.95
CA SER A 79 0.75 -4.87 7.80
C SER A 79 1.70 -3.98 8.59
N ALA A 80 2.32 -3.00 7.93
CA ALA A 80 3.22 -2.04 8.56
C ALA A 80 2.59 -1.31 9.77
N GLY A 81 1.29 -0.98 9.69
CA GLY A 81 0.58 -0.34 10.80
C GLY A 81 0.42 -1.25 12.01
N LEU A 82 0.12 -2.53 11.78
CA LEU A 82 0.02 -3.53 12.84
C LEU A 82 1.38 -3.81 13.48
N ILE A 83 2.42 -3.98 12.66
CA ILE A 83 3.80 -4.26 13.12
C ILE A 83 4.29 -3.11 14.00
N ARG A 84 4.19 -1.86 13.54
CA ARG A 84 4.67 -0.67 14.28
C ARG A 84 3.94 -0.44 15.60
N LEU A 85 2.69 -0.89 15.70
CA LEU A 85 1.89 -0.77 16.92
C LEU A 85 1.97 -1.99 17.83
N GLY A 86 2.82 -2.98 17.52
CA GLY A 86 2.98 -4.19 18.32
C GLY A 86 1.84 -5.21 18.19
N PHE A 87 1.07 -5.17 17.07
CA PHE A 87 -0.04 -6.10 16.81
C PHE A 87 0.28 -7.12 15.70
N ALA A 88 1.56 -7.43 15.47
CA ALA A 88 1.98 -8.36 14.41
C ALA A 88 1.33 -9.75 14.57
N GLU A 89 1.11 -10.19 15.79
CA GLU A 89 0.49 -11.48 16.12
C GLU A 89 -1.00 -11.56 15.72
N ARG A 90 -1.64 -10.40 15.48
CA ARG A 90 -3.02 -10.33 15.00
C ARG A 90 -3.14 -10.62 13.50
N ILE A 91 -2.03 -10.62 12.76
CA ILE A 91 -2.00 -10.91 11.32
C ILE A 91 -2.21 -12.41 11.12
N ARG A 92 -3.31 -12.78 10.47
CA ARG A 92 -3.59 -14.17 10.11
C ARG A 92 -3.00 -14.55 8.75
N GLN A 93 -3.09 -13.63 7.80
CA GLN A 93 -2.53 -13.81 6.46
C GLN A 93 -2.01 -12.46 5.95
N ARG A 94 -0.82 -12.48 5.35
CA ARG A 94 -0.33 -11.37 4.54
C ARG A 94 -0.89 -11.48 3.13
N LEU A 95 -1.64 -10.46 2.73
CA LEU A 95 -2.19 -10.33 1.39
C LEU A 95 -1.18 -9.52 0.56
N ALA A 96 -0.04 -10.17 0.26
CA ALA A 96 1.07 -9.54 -0.44
C ALA A 96 0.87 -9.54 -1.96
N PRO A 97 1.58 -8.69 -2.73
CA PRO A 97 1.63 -8.82 -4.18
C PRO A 97 2.08 -10.23 -4.62
N PRO A 98 1.52 -10.81 -5.68
CA PRO A 98 0.51 -10.23 -6.57
C PRO A 98 -0.93 -10.37 -6.09
N LEU A 99 -1.20 -11.02 -4.94
CA LEU A 99 -2.56 -11.29 -4.46
C LEU A 99 -3.35 -9.99 -4.24
N LEU A 100 -2.79 -9.05 -3.48
CA LEU A 100 -3.30 -7.69 -3.34
C LEU A 100 -2.17 -6.68 -3.56
N LEU A 101 -2.36 -5.75 -4.49
CA LEU A 101 -1.43 -4.64 -4.65
C LEU A 101 -1.68 -3.57 -3.59
N PRO A 102 -0.63 -3.09 -2.90
CA PRO A 102 -0.73 -2.05 -1.89
C PRO A 102 -1.05 -0.66 -2.47
N ALA A 103 -1.31 0.29 -1.61
CA ALA A 103 -1.32 1.70 -1.98
C ALA A 103 0.10 2.19 -2.26
N ALA A 104 0.25 3.20 -3.12
CA ALA A 104 1.52 3.87 -3.33
C ALA A 104 2.11 4.34 -2.00
N GLY A 105 3.37 3.99 -1.74
CA GLY A 105 4.08 4.33 -0.52
C GLY A 105 3.60 3.57 0.74
N GLN A 106 2.77 2.52 0.61
CA GLN A 106 2.39 1.74 1.79
C GLN A 106 3.63 1.11 2.44
N GLY A 107 3.75 1.26 3.75
CA GLY A 107 4.87 0.75 4.53
C GLY A 107 6.03 1.71 4.72
N VAL A 108 6.14 2.83 3.99
CA VAL A 108 7.20 3.82 4.20
C VAL A 108 6.78 4.94 5.15
N LEU A 109 7.77 5.58 5.77
CA LEU A 109 7.64 6.84 6.47
C LEU A 109 8.30 7.93 5.65
N GLY A 110 7.54 8.96 5.25
CA GLY A 110 8.05 10.12 4.55
C GLY A 110 8.64 11.13 5.53
N LEU A 111 9.79 11.69 5.17
CA LEU A 111 10.45 12.76 5.90
C LEU A 111 10.19 14.09 5.17
N GLU A 112 9.36 14.95 5.77
CA GLU A 112 9.00 16.24 5.20
C GLU A 112 9.74 17.36 5.92
N ILE A 113 10.31 18.30 5.15
CA ILE A 113 11.06 19.45 5.66
C ILE A 113 10.57 20.75 5.02
N ARG A 114 10.96 21.88 5.57
CA ARG A 114 10.77 23.18 4.92
C ARG A 114 11.61 23.29 3.64
N ASP A 115 11.09 23.99 2.66
CA ASP A 115 11.89 24.30 1.47
C ASP A 115 13.10 25.17 1.87
N GLY A 116 14.26 24.82 1.30
CA GLY A 116 15.51 25.53 1.58
C GLY A 116 16.20 25.17 2.89
N ASP A 117 15.60 24.31 3.73
CA ASP A 117 16.21 23.86 4.99
C ASP A 117 17.27 22.78 4.74
N SER A 118 18.47 23.23 4.40
CA SER A 118 19.61 22.36 4.11
C SER A 118 20.20 21.70 5.36
N GLU A 119 20.10 22.36 6.52
CA GLU A 119 20.63 21.85 7.78
C GLU A 119 19.80 20.63 8.22
N THR A 120 18.48 20.75 8.30
CA THR A 120 17.59 19.62 8.60
C THR A 120 17.73 18.52 7.57
N ALA A 121 17.86 18.85 6.28
CA ALA A 121 18.08 17.86 5.23
C ALA A 121 19.35 17.04 5.46
N ALA A 122 20.45 17.68 5.85
CA ALA A 122 21.72 16.98 6.16
C ALA A 122 21.60 16.07 7.37
N LEU A 123 20.90 16.49 8.42
CA LEU A 123 20.66 15.68 9.62
C LEU A 123 19.79 14.46 9.32
N LEU A 124 18.82 14.55 8.42
CA LEU A 124 17.92 13.45 8.07
C LEU A 124 18.49 12.52 6.98
N ALA A 125 19.51 12.94 6.24
CA ALA A 125 20.09 12.15 5.15
C ALA A 125 20.45 10.70 5.52
N PRO A 126 21.02 10.40 6.71
CA PRO A 126 21.32 9.01 7.11
C PRO A 126 20.10 8.12 7.30
N LEU A 127 18.90 8.70 7.46
CA LEU A 127 17.65 7.95 7.63
C LEU A 127 16.97 7.62 6.31
N ILE A 128 17.41 8.25 5.21
CA ILE A 128 16.80 8.08 3.89
C ILE A 128 17.30 6.78 3.27
N ASP A 129 16.36 5.94 2.85
CA ASP A 129 16.64 4.73 2.07
C ASP A 129 16.51 5.05 0.57
N PRO A 130 17.60 4.97 -0.22
CA PRO A 130 17.55 5.31 -1.64
C PRO A 130 16.65 4.37 -2.46
N ALA A 131 16.62 3.06 -2.13
CA ALA A 131 15.81 2.08 -2.84
C ALA A 131 14.32 2.30 -2.57
N ALA A 132 13.94 2.47 -1.30
CA ALA A 132 12.58 2.81 -0.92
C ALA A 132 12.13 4.15 -1.51
N THR A 133 13.02 5.15 -1.57
CA THR A 133 12.75 6.47 -2.18
C THR A 133 12.47 6.32 -3.68
N MET A 134 13.29 5.55 -4.40
CA MET A 134 13.13 5.30 -5.83
C MET A 134 11.80 4.58 -6.11
N ALA A 135 11.52 3.50 -5.39
CA ALA A 135 10.29 2.72 -5.53
C ALA A 135 9.05 3.59 -5.25
N THR A 136 9.05 4.30 -4.12
CA THR A 136 7.94 5.18 -3.73
C THR A 136 7.72 6.32 -4.72
N THR A 137 8.79 6.87 -5.30
CA THR A 137 8.70 7.91 -6.33
C THR A 137 8.00 7.37 -7.57
N ALA A 138 8.39 6.19 -8.06
CA ALA A 138 7.74 5.55 -9.22
C ALA A 138 6.25 5.29 -8.98
N GLU A 139 5.89 4.76 -7.80
CA GLU A 139 4.51 4.52 -7.40
C GLU A 139 3.68 5.83 -7.36
N ARG A 140 4.25 6.90 -6.79
CA ARG A 140 3.59 8.21 -6.68
C ARG A 140 3.43 8.90 -8.03
N VAL A 141 4.42 8.82 -8.91
CA VAL A 141 4.33 9.35 -10.28
C VAL A 141 3.19 8.67 -11.03
N MET A 142 3.12 7.34 -10.97
CA MET A 142 2.03 6.60 -11.60
C MET A 142 0.67 7.02 -11.04
N THR A 143 0.51 7.02 -9.71
CA THR A 143 -0.78 7.36 -9.11
C THR A 143 -1.16 8.82 -9.35
N GLY A 144 -0.20 9.74 -9.35
CA GLY A 144 -0.42 11.15 -9.68
C GLY A 144 -0.89 11.36 -11.11
N ALA A 145 -0.26 10.69 -12.08
CA ALA A 145 -0.64 10.75 -13.50
C ALA A 145 -2.06 10.23 -13.75
N LEU A 146 -2.55 9.31 -12.92
CA LEU A 146 -3.90 8.75 -12.98
C LEU A 146 -4.94 9.54 -12.15
N GLY A 147 -4.57 10.70 -11.63
CA GLY A 147 -5.44 11.49 -10.75
C GLY A 147 -5.78 10.78 -9.44
N GLY A 148 -4.83 9.97 -8.94
CA GLY A 148 -5.00 9.12 -7.76
C GLY A 148 -5.32 9.90 -6.50
N SER A 149 -6.34 9.45 -5.81
CA SER A 149 -6.73 9.93 -4.48
C SER A 149 -7.27 8.75 -3.66
N CYS A 150 -7.49 8.97 -2.37
CA CYS A 150 -8.13 7.96 -1.51
C CYS A 150 -9.55 7.55 -1.98
N ARG A 151 -10.12 8.27 -2.96
CA ARG A 151 -11.47 8.04 -3.52
C ARG A 151 -11.46 7.29 -4.84
N VAL A 152 -10.27 6.91 -5.33
CA VAL A 152 -10.12 6.18 -6.59
C VAL A 152 -9.46 4.83 -6.28
N PRO A 153 -9.97 3.71 -6.81
CA PRO A 153 -9.40 2.38 -6.56
C PRO A 153 -8.15 2.15 -7.40
N ILE A 154 -7.06 2.82 -7.01
CA ILE A 154 -5.74 2.69 -7.64
C ILE A 154 -4.78 2.03 -6.65
N ALA A 155 -4.00 1.08 -7.15
CA ALA A 155 -2.84 0.50 -6.46
C ALA A 155 -1.59 0.76 -7.27
N ALA A 156 -0.46 0.90 -6.59
CA ALA A 156 0.85 0.95 -7.22
C ALA A 156 1.87 0.33 -6.27
N TYR A 157 2.70 -0.54 -6.81
CA TYR A 157 3.77 -1.20 -6.08
C TYR A 157 5.00 -1.32 -6.95
N ALA A 158 6.10 -0.78 -6.47
CA ALA A 158 7.39 -0.88 -7.14
C ALA A 158 8.35 -1.69 -6.27
N GLU A 159 9.06 -2.60 -6.91
CA GLU A 159 10.16 -3.37 -6.32
C GLU A 159 11.37 -3.35 -7.23
N GLY A 160 12.54 -3.32 -6.65
CA GLY A 160 13.78 -3.23 -7.39
C GLY A 160 14.77 -4.31 -6.99
N ALA A 161 15.51 -4.81 -7.98
CA ALA A 161 16.67 -5.67 -7.78
C ALA A 161 17.83 -5.11 -8.61
N GLY A 162 18.89 -4.67 -7.93
CA GLY A 162 20.02 -4.01 -8.59
C GLY A 162 19.60 -2.72 -9.31
N ASN A 163 19.85 -2.65 -10.62
CA ASN A 163 19.50 -1.50 -11.45
C ASN A 163 18.15 -1.64 -12.17
N ALA A 164 17.35 -2.62 -11.84
CA ALA A 164 16.04 -2.85 -12.42
C ALA A 164 14.94 -2.50 -11.42
N LEU A 165 13.89 -1.81 -11.88
CA LEU A 165 12.69 -1.51 -11.12
C LEU A 165 11.50 -2.11 -11.85
N SER A 166 10.71 -2.93 -11.15
CA SER A 166 9.41 -3.41 -11.61
C SER A 166 8.32 -2.57 -10.96
N LEU A 167 7.43 -2.01 -11.77
CA LEU A 167 6.28 -1.26 -11.30
C LEU A 167 5.00 -2.00 -11.66
N HIS A 168 4.23 -2.36 -10.65
CA HIS A 168 2.92 -3.00 -10.78
C HIS A 168 1.85 -1.96 -10.49
N GLY A 169 0.85 -1.87 -11.36
CA GLY A 169 -0.25 -0.95 -11.22
C GLY A 169 -1.59 -1.65 -11.36
N LEU A 170 -2.60 -1.11 -10.66
CA LEU A 170 -3.98 -1.53 -10.80
C LEU A 170 -4.88 -0.30 -10.80
N VAL A 171 -5.81 -0.28 -11.75
CA VAL A 171 -6.94 0.65 -11.76
C VAL A 171 -8.20 -0.19 -11.78
N GLY A 172 -9.08 0.02 -10.82
CA GLY A 172 -10.36 -0.66 -10.74
C GLY A 172 -11.52 0.31 -10.95
N ASP A 173 -12.67 -0.22 -11.30
CA ASP A 173 -13.93 0.52 -11.18
C ASP A 173 -14.51 0.33 -9.76
N ARG A 174 -15.50 1.15 -9.42
CA ARG A 174 -16.13 1.07 -8.09
C ARG A 174 -16.96 -0.21 -7.88
N SER A 175 -17.38 -0.85 -8.95
CA SER A 175 -18.13 -2.11 -8.88
C SER A 175 -17.23 -3.30 -8.59
N GLY A 176 -15.92 -3.18 -8.86
CA GLY A 176 -14.95 -4.26 -8.80
C GLY A 176 -15.06 -5.26 -9.96
N GLN A 177 -15.92 -4.98 -10.95
CA GLN A 177 -16.10 -5.86 -12.11
C GLN A 177 -14.99 -5.70 -13.15
N ARG A 178 -14.32 -4.57 -13.15
CA ARG A 178 -13.21 -4.28 -14.07
C ARG A 178 -11.99 -3.84 -13.30
N CYS A 179 -10.93 -4.63 -13.38
CA CYS A 179 -9.60 -4.29 -12.88
C CYS A 179 -8.61 -4.38 -14.03
N LEU A 180 -7.93 -3.29 -14.34
CA LEU A 180 -6.82 -3.28 -15.29
C LEU A 180 -5.52 -3.43 -14.50
N TRP A 181 -4.80 -4.52 -14.73
CA TRP A 181 -3.48 -4.77 -14.19
C TRP A 181 -2.42 -4.35 -15.21
N VAL A 182 -1.46 -3.54 -14.79
CA VAL A 182 -0.34 -3.12 -15.62
C VAL A 182 0.95 -3.49 -14.90
N VAL A 183 1.78 -4.29 -15.56
CA VAL A 183 3.16 -4.54 -15.13
C VAL A 183 4.08 -3.89 -16.14
N ARG A 184 4.93 -2.99 -15.68
CA ARG A 184 5.97 -2.40 -16.52
C ARG A 184 7.33 -2.68 -15.90
N LEU A 185 8.15 -3.41 -16.64
CA LEU A 185 9.56 -3.58 -16.33
C LEU A 185 10.34 -2.41 -16.91
N THR A 186 11.07 -1.69 -16.09
CA THR A 186 12.07 -0.73 -16.56
C THR A 186 13.45 -1.30 -16.26
N SER A 187 14.13 -1.78 -17.28
CA SER A 187 15.53 -2.12 -17.17
C SER A 187 16.38 -0.88 -17.52
N ARG A 188 17.22 -0.47 -16.58
CA ARG A 188 18.51 0.18 -16.70
C ARG A 188 18.66 1.63 -17.09
N SER A 189 19.49 2.25 -16.23
CA SER A 189 20.45 3.36 -16.46
C SER A 189 19.93 4.46 -17.39
N CYS A 190 19.20 5.38 -16.81
CA CYS A 190 19.40 6.76 -17.18
C CYS A 190 20.79 7.16 -16.67
N SER A 191 21.83 6.91 -17.46
CA SER A 191 23.08 7.66 -17.31
C SER A 191 22.69 9.12 -17.48
N ALA A 192 22.92 9.91 -16.44
CA ALA A 192 22.76 11.35 -16.49
C ALA A 192 23.75 11.95 -17.50
N ARG A 193 23.48 11.77 -18.79
CA ARG A 193 24.11 12.47 -19.89
C ARG A 193 23.02 13.10 -20.74
N GLY A 194 22.84 14.40 -20.58
CA GLY A 194 22.22 15.25 -21.59
C GLY A 194 20.79 15.71 -21.37
N LEU A 195 20.53 16.46 -20.31
CA LEU A 195 19.54 17.51 -20.33
C LEU A 195 20.28 18.84 -20.09
N GLN A 196 20.88 19.34 -21.15
CA GLN A 196 21.17 20.77 -21.21
C GLN A 196 19.90 21.48 -21.65
N PRO A 197 19.47 22.55 -20.94
CA PRO A 197 18.34 23.37 -21.37
C PRO A 197 18.71 24.12 -22.63
N ARG A 198 17.84 24.09 -23.63
CA ARG A 198 17.79 25.10 -24.70
C ARG A 198 16.83 26.19 -24.28
#